data_de6bc277871d80004df96a98f2d2f924
#
_entry.id   de6bc277871d80004df96a98f2d2f924
#
_cell.length_a   1.000
_cell.length_b   1.000
_cell.length_c   1.000
_cell.angle_alpha   90.00
_cell.angle_beta   90.00
_cell.angle_gamma   90.00
#
_symmetry.space_group_name_H-M   'P 1'
#
loop_
_entity.id
_entity.type
_entity.pdbx_description
1 polymer ?
#
loop_
_entity_poly.entity_id
_entity_poly.type
_entity_poly.pdbx_seq_one_letter_code
_entity_poly.pdbx_strand_id
1 'polypeptide(L)'
;MSQSHRVIVTGVNEAGKSVVAEDVQAPLTGPGNFDFWQTKPGQSPHDLAFGRSPMKFYPQPGGTMFRLFTIPPEDSRKSAADIAALQDWFFNEVGDPAARADTSRHPMMHVTATIDYIVLLSGEISLLLDEGEPIRLKPFDAVVQRATNHSWVNTGREPALLLCVMVGGE
;
A
#
# COMPACT_ATOMS: atom_id res chain seq x y z
N MET A 1 -10.48 -4.30 18.99
CA MET A 1 -11.33 -4.94 17.96
C MET A 1 -10.48 -4.97 16.69
N SER A 2 -10.25 -6.12 16.06
CA SER A 2 -9.53 -6.15 14.78
C SER A 2 -10.38 -5.43 13.74
N GLN A 3 -9.84 -4.39 13.12
CA GLN A 3 -10.48 -3.77 11.97
C GLN A 3 -10.63 -4.84 10.88
N SER A 4 -11.84 -5.03 10.38
CA SER A 4 -12.11 -5.85 9.21
C SER A 4 -12.72 -4.98 8.12
N HIS A 5 -12.33 -5.19 6.89
CA HIS A 5 -12.80 -4.43 5.74
C HIS A 5 -13.49 -5.36 4.77
N ARG A 6 -14.77 -5.09 4.50
CA ARG A 6 -15.58 -5.88 3.56
C ARG A 6 -15.20 -5.53 2.12
N VAL A 7 -15.04 -6.56 1.30
CA VAL A 7 -14.80 -6.44 -0.15
C VAL A 7 -15.94 -7.13 -0.89
N ILE A 8 -16.57 -6.41 -1.79
CA ILE A 8 -17.60 -6.93 -2.68
C ILE A 8 -16.99 -6.97 -4.09
N VAL A 9 -16.95 -8.15 -4.70
CA VAL A 9 -16.50 -8.36 -6.06
C VAL A 9 -17.70 -8.68 -6.93
N THR A 10 -17.88 -7.92 -8.00
CA THR A 10 -18.95 -8.16 -8.97
C THR A 10 -18.50 -9.11 -10.06
N GLY A 11 -19.44 -9.81 -10.66
CA GLY A 11 -19.21 -10.72 -11.77
C GLY A 11 -20.42 -10.83 -12.69
N VAL A 12 -20.34 -11.77 -13.62
CA VAL A 12 -21.40 -12.09 -14.56
C VAL A 12 -21.70 -13.57 -14.46
N ASN A 13 -22.98 -13.94 -14.29
CA ASN A 13 -23.42 -15.34 -14.25
C ASN A 13 -23.57 -15.94 -15.67
N GLU A 14 -23.89 -17.22 -15.74
CA GLU A 14 -24.06 -17.95 -16.99
C GLU A 14 -25.14 -17.37 -17.93
N ALA A 15 -26.12 -16.66 -17.37
CA ALA A 15 -27.16 -15.97 -18.14
C ALA A 15 -26.74 -14.53 -18.59
N GLY A 16 -25.46 -14.15 -18.40
CA GLY A 16 -24.96 -12.83 -18.76
C GLY A 16 -25.44 -11.69 -17.85
N LYS A 17 -25.92 -12.00 -16.64
CA LYS A 17 -26.43 -10.99 -15.71
C LYS A 17 -25.37 -10.66 -14.65
N SER A 18 -25.30 -9.37 -14.31
CA SER A 18 -24.43 -8.89 -13.23
C SER A 18 -24.87 -9.43 -11.88
N VAL A 19 -23.93 -9.95 -11.14
CA VAL A 19 -24.14 -10.53 -9.79
C VAL A 19 -23.01 -10.13 -8.85
N VAL A 20 -23.22 -10.31 -7.55
CA VAL A 20 -22.12 -10.33 -6.58
C VAL A 20 -21.43 -11.69 -6.71
N ALA A 21 -20.19 -11.70 -7.16
CA ALA A 21 -19.36 -12.89 -7.27
C ALA A 21 -18.74 -13.28 -5.94
N GLU A 22 -18.28 -12.29 -5.17
CA GLU A 22 -17.73 -12.49 -3.83
C GLU A 22 -18.19 -11.38 -2.87
N ASP A 23 -18.42 -11.74 -1.62
CA ASP A 23 -18.73 -10.85 -0.50
C ASP A 23 -17.96 -11.36 0.73
N VAL A 24 -16.79 -10.79 0.95
CA VAL A 24 -15.80 -11.34 1.87
C VAL A 24 -15.12 -10.24 2.69
N GLN A 25 -14.43 -10.67 3.75
CA GLN A 25 -13.53 -9.78 4.48
C GLN A 25 -12.15 -9.78 3.82
N ALA A 26 -11.56 -8.59 3.67
CA ALA A 26 -10.19 -8.46 3.17
C ALA A 26 -9.22 -9.19 4.11
N PRO A 27 -8.28 -9.97 3.58
CA PRO A 27 -7.24 -10.58 4.39
C PRO A 27 -6.32 -9.51 4.97
N LEU A 28 -5.93 -9.69 6.22
CA LEU A 28 -4.83 -8.96 6.84
C LEU A 28 -3.53 -9.60 6.33
N THR A 29 -2.78 -8.88 5.50
CA THR A 29 -1.58 -9.41 4.83
C THR A 29 -0.27 -8.96 5.46
N GLY A 30 -0.36 -8.11 6.47
CA GLY A 30 0.75 -7.60 7.26
C GLY A 30 0.24 -6.67 8.35
N PRO A 31 1.10 -6.13 9.22
CA PRO A 31 0.68 -5.19 10.26
C PRO A 31 -0.03 -3.97 9.66
N GLY A 32 -1.36 -3.94 9.75
CA GLY A 32 -2.19 -2.86 9.23
C GLY A 32 -2.41 -2.85 7.71
N ASN A 33 -2.04 -3.91 6.98
CA ASN A 33 -2.24 -4.02 5.54
C ASN A 33 -3.42 -4.94 5.22
N PHE A 34 -4.34 -4.46 4.38
CA PHE A 34 -5.50 -5.19 3.87
C PHE A 34 -5.49 -5.15 2.36
N ASP A 35 -5.26 -6.30 1.72
CA ASP A 35 -5.24 -6.41 0.27
C ASP A 35 -6.63 -6.75 -0.25
N PHE A 36 -7.19 -5.86 -1.07
CA PHE A 36 -8.53 -6.00 -1.60
C PHE A 36 -8.54 -6.83 -2.89
N TRP A 37 -7.70 -6.45 -3.85
CA TRP A 37 -7.68 -7.04 -5.18
C TRP A 37 -6.36 -6.81 -5.89
N GLN A 38 -6.03 -7.69 -6.83
CA GLN A 38 -4.93 -7.49 -7.78
C GLN A 38 -5.29 -8.00 -9.16
N THR A 39 -4.58 -7.51 -10.17
CA THR A 39 -4.64 -8.01 -11.54
C THR A 39 -3.25 -8.30 -12.08
N LYS A 40 -3.15 -9.20 -13.05
CA LYS A 40 -1.95 -9.42 -13.87
C LYS A 40 -2.13 -8.80 -15.25
N PRO A 41 -1.05 -8.58 -16.01
CA PRO A 41 -1.14 -8.08 -17.37
C PRO A 41 -2.05 -8.94 -18.24
N GLY A 42 -2.89 -8.30 -19.05
CA GLY A 42 -3.79 -9.00 -19.99
C GLY A 42 -4.90 -9.84 -19.36
N GLN A 43 -5.12 -9.69 -18.04
CA GLN A 43 -6.21 -10.38 -17.37
C GLN A 43 -7.58 -9.90 -17.88
N SER A 44 -8.47 -10.84 -18.20
CA SER A 44 -9.86 -10.53 -18.51
C SER A 44 -10.55 -9.90 -17.29
N PRO A 45 -11.41 -8.87 -17.48
CA PRO A 45 -12.22 -8.33 -16.39
C PRO A 45 -13.13 -9.37 -15.71
N HIS A 46 -13.42 -10.48 -16.37
CA HIS A 46 -14.28 -11.56 -15.85
C HIS A 46 -13.48 -12.67 -15.13
N ASP A 47 -12.14 -12.62 -15.15
CA ASP A 47 -11.30 -13.61 -14.49
C ASP A 47 -11.12 -13.24 -13.01
N LEU A 48 -11.74 -14.02 -12.13
CA LEU A 48 -11.67 -13.84 -10.68
C LEU A 48 -10.50 -14.59 -10.04
N ALA A 49 -9.88 -15.53 -10.73
CA ALA A 49 -8.97 -16.51 -10.12
C ALA A 49 -7.70 -15.89 -9.54
N PHE A 50 -7.21 -14.80 -10.13
CA PHE A 50 -5.98 -14.15 -9.71
C PHE A 50 -6.19 -13.06 -8.63
N GLY A 51 -7.37 -12.45 -8.57
CA GLY A 51 -7.63 -11.24 -7.79
C GLY A 51 -7.31 -11.37 -6.30
N ARG A 52 -7.43 -12.57 -5.74
CA ARG A 52 -7.21 -12.85 -4.32
C ARG A 52 -6.01 -13.77 -4.04
N SER A 53 -5.14 -13.96 -5.02
CA SER A 53 -3.87 -14.66 -4.80
C SER A 53 -3.01 -13.91 -3.79
N PRO A 54 -2.05 -14.56 -3.09
CA PRO A 54 -1.12 -13.88 -2.20
C PRO A 54 -0.45 -12.70 -2.89
N MET A 55 -0.51 -11.53 -2.28
CA MET A 55 0.04 -10.29 -2.84
C MET A 55 1.47 -10.06 -2.36
N LYS A 56 2.25 -9.47 -3.23
CA LYS A 56 3.61 -9.00 -2.94
C LYS A 56 3.58 -7.56 -2.41
N PHE A 57 4.74 -6.98 -2.23
CA PHE A 57 4.86 -5.58 -1.81
C PHE A 57 4.30 -4.62 -2.86
N TYR A 58 4.54 -4.90 -4.14
CA TYR A 58 4.00 -4.17 -5.29
C TYR A 58 3.63 -5.13 -6.43
N PRO A 59 2.77 -4.70 -7.38
CA PRO A 59 2.36 -5.54 -8.50
C PRO A 59 3.49 -5.75 -9.49
N GLN A 60 3.41 -6.84 -10.26
CA GLN A 60 4.29 -7.07 -11.41
C GLN A 60 4.04 -6.02 -12.51
N PRO A 61 4.99 -5.80 -13.45
CA PRO A 61 4.81 -4.89 -14.57
C PRO A 61 3.49 -5.12 -15.30
N GLY A 62 2.71 -4.05 -15.54
CA GLY A 62 1.39 -4.10 -16.18
C GLY A 62 0.26 -4.69 -15.34
N GLY A 63 0.55 -5.12 -14.11
CA GLY A 63 -0.47 -5.53 -13.14
C GLY A 63 -0.94 -4.37 -12.27
N THR A 64 -1.95 -4.62 -11.44
CA THR A 64 -2.44 -3.66 -10.45
C THR A 64 -2.58 -4.30 -9.08
N MET A 65 -2.57 -3.47 -8.05
CA MET A 65 -2.84 -3.88 -6.67
C MET A 65 -3.69 -2.82 -6.00
N PHE A 66 -4.77 -3.25 -5.36
CA PHE A 66 -5.68 -2.38 -4.60
C PHE A 66 -5.64 -2.79 -3.14
N ARG A 67 -5.21 -1.88 -2.27
CA ARG A 67 -5.01 -2.13 -0.84
C ARG A 67 -5.35 -0.97 0.04
N LEU A 68 -5.55 -1.28 1.31
CA LEU A 68 -5.64 -0.35 2.42
C LEU A 68 -4.47 -0.62 3.36
N PHE A 69 -3.81 0.41 3.84
CA PHE A 69 -2.72 0.25 4.82
C PHE A 69 -2.72 1.35 5.86
N THR A 70 -2.14 1.04 7.02
CA THR A 70 -1.98 1.98 8.12
C THR A 70 -0.51 2.28 8.38
N ILE A 71 -0.22 3.55 8.62
CA ILE A 71 1.09 3.99 9.10
C ILE A 71 0.93 4.45 10.55
N PRO A 72 1.49 3.71 11.53
CA PRO A 72 1.43 4.11 12.93
C PRO A 72 2.24 5.38 13.17
N PRO A 73 1.96 6.11 14.25
CA PRO A 73 2.81 7.22 14.69
C PRO A 73 4.27 6.79 14.87
N GLU A 74 5.19 7.66 14.49
CA GLU A 74 6.60 7.44 14.77
C GLU A 74 6.87 7.48 16.27
N ASP A 75 7.64 6.52 16.75
CA ASP A 75 8.10 6.50 18.13
C ASP A 75 9.50 7.11 18.22
N SER A 76 9.58 8.37 18.63
CA SER A 76 10.84 9.09 18.81
C SER A 76 11.76 8.50 19.90
N ARG A 77 11.28 7.50 20.66
CA ARG A 77 12.06 6.81 21.71
C ARG A 77 12.85 5.63 21.15
N LYS A 78 12.62 5.23 19.89
CA LYS A 78 13.34 4.12 19.26
C LYS A 78 14.83 4.46 19.18
N SER A 79 15.65 3.51 19.56
CA SER A 79 17.10 3.59 19.40
C SER A 79 17.49 3.39 17.93
N ALA A 80 18.72 3.74 17.58
CA ALA A 80 19.25 3.46 16.24
C ALA A 80 19.21 1.95 15.90
N ALA A 81 19.39 1.07 16.90
CA ALA A 81 19.29 -0.38 16.73
C ALA A 81 17.84 -0.82 16.41
N ASP A 82 16.83 -0.23 17.08
CA ASP A 82 15.43 -0.52 16.81
C ASP A 82 15.02 -0.06 15.40
N ILE A 83 15.54 1.09 14.96
CA ILE A 83 15.31 1.61 13.62
C ILE A 83 15.93 0.69 12.57
N ALA A 84 17.18 0.25 12.78
CA ALA A 84 17.84 -0.68 11.87
C ALA A 84 17.08 -2.02 11.77
N ALA A 85 16.65 -2.57 12.91
CA ALA A 85 15.83 -3.79 12.93
C ALA A 85 14.49 -3.61 12.20
N LEU A 86 13.84 -2.45 12.36
CA LEU A 86 12.61 -2.13 11.64
C LEU A 86 12.84 -2.02 10.11
N GLN A 87 13.94 -1.40 9.68
CA GLN A 87 14.33 -1.35 8.28
C GLN A 87 14.56 -2.73 7.70
N ASP A 88 15.34 -3.56 8.39
CA ASP A 88 15.66 -4.91 7.93
C ASP A 88 14.39 -5.76 7.83
N TRP A 89 13.51 -5.68 8.81
CA TRP A 89 12.21 -6.34 8.76
C TRP A 89 11.35 -5.83 7.59
N PHE A 90 11.25 -4.51 7.39
CA PHE A 90 10.43 -3.93 6.33
C PHE A 90 10.92 -4.34 4.94
N PHE A 91 12.22 -4.23 4.67
CA PHE A 91 12.73 -4.49 3.34
C PHE A 91 12.94 -5.98 3.03
N ASN A 92 13.24 -6.82 4.01
CA ASN A 92 13.55 -8.22 3.78
C ASN A 92 12.36 -9.17 4.00
N GLU A 93 11.46 -8.85 4.95
CA GLU A 93 10.37 -9.74 5.34
C GLU A 93 9.01 -9.28 4.78
N VAL A 94 8.75 -7.98 4.71
CA VAL A 94 7.46 -7.41 4.26
C VAL A 94 7.53 -6.90 2.84
N GLY A 95 8.60 -6.20 2.52
CA GLY A 95 8.81 -5.50 1.27
C GLY A 95 9.61 -6.29 0.24
N ASP A 96 10.47 -5.56 -0.43
CA ASP A 96 11.44 -6.08 -1.38
C ASP A 96 12.78 -5.35 -1.13
N PRO A 97 13.89 -6.08 -0.91
CA PRO A 97 15.20 -5.47 -0.78
C PRO A 97 15.58 -4.54 -1.94
N ALA A 98 15.08 -4.84 -3.15
CA ALA A 98 15.30 -4.02 -4.34
C ALA A 98 14.59 -2.66 -4.29
N ALA A 99 13.57 -2.50 -3.45
CA ALA A 99 12.89 -1.23 -3.24
C ALA A 99 13.68 -0.25 -2.36
N ARG A 100 14.72 -0.73 -1.66
CA ARG A 100 15.56 0.13 -0.81
C ARG A 100 16.35 1.12 -1.66
N ALA A 101 16.17 2.40 -1.38
CA ALA A 101 16.82 3.51 -2.08
C ALA A 101 17.75 4.30 -1.13
N ASP A 102 18.03 5.56 -1.45
CA ASP A 102 18.72 6.47 -0.53
C ASP A 102 17.85 6.72 0.72
N THR A 103 18.34 6.30 1.87
CA THR A 103 17.67 6.44 3.15
C THR A 103 18.24 7.57 4.01
N SER A 104 19.01 8.48 3.44
CA SER A 104 19.69 9.58 4.16
C SER A 104 18.72 10.50 4.89
N ARG A 105 17.53 10.73 4.34
CA ARG A 105 16.51 11.60 4.94
C ARG A 105 15.59 10.88 5.90
N HIS A 106 15.32 9.59 5.66
CA HIS A 106 14.46 8.78 6.52
C HIS A 106 14.74 7.28 6.31
N PRO A 107 14.80 6.48 7.38
CA PRO A 107 15.14 5.06 7.29
C PRO A 107 14.20 4.25 6.39
N MET A 108 12.95 4.66 6.25
CA MET A 108 11.94 3.94 5.45
C MET A 108 11.78 4.49 4.02
N MET A 109 12.74 5.29 3.53
CA MET A 109 12.75 5.74 2.13
C MET A 109 12.87 4.55 1.19
N HIS A 110 12.03 4.52 0.16
CA HIS A 110 11.99 3.43 -0.81
C HIS A 110 11.46 3.89 -2.18
N VAL A 111 11.73 3.07 -3.19
CA VAL A 111 11.24 3.23 -4.56
C VAL A 111 10.58 1.94 -5.00
N THR A 112 9.41 2.04 -5.62
CA THR A 112 8.78 0.94 -6.35
C THR A 112 8.61 1.34 -7.82
N ALA A 113 8.76 0.41 -8.75
CA ALA A 113 8.54 0.66 -10.17
C ALA A 113 7.03 0.67 -10.49
N THR A 114 6.31 1.61 -9.84
CA THR A 114 4.85 1.72 -9.91
C THR A 114 4.41 3.16 -10.08
N ILE A 115 3.16 3.31 -10.55
CA ILE A 115 2.38 4.53 -10.33
C ILE A 115 1.35 4.20 -9.25
N ASP A 116 1.37 4.92 -8.15
CA ASP A 116 0.48 4.69 -7.04
C ASP A 116 -0.50 5.84 -6.90
N TYR A 117 -1.78 5.53 -6.89
CA TYR A 117 -2.85 6.47 -6.57
C TYR A 117 -3.22 6.29 -5.12
N ILE A 118 -2.85 7.24 -4.28
CA ILE A 118 -2.96 7.15 -2.83
C ILE A 118 -3.89 8.24 -2.32
N VAL A 119 -4.81 7.87 -1.41
CA VAL A 119 -5.69 8.82 -0.72
C VAL A 119 -5.57 8.61 0.77
N LEU A 120 -5.29 9.68 1.52
CA LEU A 120 -5.40 9.66 2.97
C LEU A 120 -6.88 9.64 3.36
N LEU A 121 -7.32 8.58 4.05
CA LEU A 121 -8.71 8.45 4.52
C LEU A 121 -8.92 9.05 5.91
N SER A 122 -7.95 8.85 6.82
CA SER A 122 -8.00 9.40 8.18
C SER A 122 -6.60 9.50 8.80
N GLY A 123 -6.50 10.29 9.86
CA GLY A 123 -5.26 10.57 10.55
C GLY A 123 -4.48 11.72 9.92
N GLU A 124 -3.20 11.80 10.24
CA GLU A 124 -2.25 12.81 9.75
C GLU A 124 -1.01 12.10 9.24
N ILE A 125 -0.50 12.51 8.09
CA ILE A 125 0.72 11.96 7.52
C ILE A 125 1.43 12.99 6.66
N SER A 126 2.75 12.89 6.56
CA SER A 126 3.55 13.68 5.65
C SER A 126 4.22 12.77 4.63
N LEU A 127 4.20 13.19 3.37
CA LEU A 127 5.02 12.61 2.32
C LEU A 127 6.39 13.28 2.35
N LEU A 128 7.43 12.49 2.48
CA LEU A 128 8.83 12.91 2.40
C LEU A 128 9.43 12.43 1.09
N LEU A 129 10.04 13.34 0.33
CA LEU A 129 10.77 13.07 -0.90
C LEU A 129 12.27 13.34 -0.71
N ASP A 130 13.10 13.14 -1.72
CA ASP A 130 14.55 13.42 -1.66
C ASP A 130 14.84 14.88 -1.37
N GLU A 131 14.03 15.78 -1.91
CA GLU A 131 14.20 17.23 -1.76
C GLU A 131 12.92 17.90 -1.26
N GLY A 132 13.07 19.11 -0.74
CA GLY A 132 11.95 19.91 -0.24
C GLY A 132 11.53 19.57 1.18
N GLU A 133 10.58 20.35 1.69
CA GLU A 133 9.99 20.12 3.01
C GLU A 133 8.98 18.96 2.94
N PRO A 134 8.76 18.24 4.06
CA PRO A 134 7.71 17.22 4.14
C PRO A 134 6.33 17.80 3.78
N ILE A 135 5.61 17.15 2.90
CA ILE A 135 4.29 17.58 2.43
C ILE A 135 3.23 16.96 3.33
N ARG A 136 2.64 17.77 4.22
CA ARG A 136 1.58 17.32 5.13
C ARG A 136 0.27 17.15 4.38
N LEU A 137 -0.33 15.96 4.53
CA LEU A 137 -1.63 15.62 3.96
C LEU A 137 -2.75 15.78 4.99
N LYS A 138 -3.95 16.07 4.49
CA LYS A 138 -5.22 16.05 5.20
C LYS A 138 -6.08 14.92 4.64
N PRO A 139 -7.06 14.41 5.41
CA PRO A 139 -8.03 13.45 4.88
C PRO A 139 -8.63 13.91 3.55
N PHE A 140 -8.67 12.96 2.60
CA PHE A 140 -9.06 13.11 1.20
C PHE A 140 -8.08 13.83 0.28
N ASP A 141 -6.92 14.27 0.77
CA ASP A 141 -5.82 14.63 -0.13
C ASP A 141 -5.34 13.39 -0.87
N ALA A 142 -5.03 13.58 -2.15
CA ALA A 142 -4.56 12.52 -3.04
C ALA A 142 -3.11 12.76 -3.46
N VAL A 143 -2.34 11.68 -3.55
CA VAL A 143 -0.98 11.68 -4.07
C VAL A 143 -0.90 10.74 -5.26
N VAL A 144 -0.25 11.20 -6.33
CA VAL A 144 0.19 10.33 -7.42
C VAL A 144 1.69 10.13 -7.27
N GLN A 145 2.06 8.98 -6.71
CA GLN A 145 3.45 8.58 -6.53
C GLN A 145 3.93 7.90 -7.81
N ARG A 146 5.04 8.38 -8.40
CA ARG A 146 5.50 7.97 -9.73
C ARG A 146 6.94 7.46 -9.68
N ALA A 147 7.15 6.26 -9.13
CA ALA A 147 8.46 5.62 -9.02
C ALA A 147 9.55 6.57 -8.46
N THR A 148 9.21 7.40 -7.49
CA THR A 148 10.13 8.33 -6.82
C THR A 148 10.50 7.83 -5.44
N ASN A 149 11.72 8.13 -4.98
CA ASN A 149 12.13 7.82 -3.62
C ASN A 149 11.28 8.59 -2.62
N HIS A 150 10.66 7.89 -1.68
CA HIS A 150 9.75 8.50 -0.73
C HIS A 150 9.65 7.73 0.59
N SER A 151 9.14 8.41 1.60
CA SER A 151 8.68 7.82 2.85
C SER A 151 7.40 8.48 3.33
N TRP A 152 6.61 7.72 4.06
CA TRP A 152 5.42 8.19 4.77
C TRP A 152 5.76 8.39 6.24
N VAL A 153 5.66 9.62 6.72
CA VAL A 153 6.06 10.02 8.08
C VAL A 153 4.83 10.44 8.86
N ASN A 154 4.46 9.67 9.85
CA ASN A 154 3.33 9.99 10.73
C ASN A 154 3.83 10.60 12.04
N THR A 155 3.81 11.91 12.14
CA THR A 155 4.13 12.68 13.36
C THR A 155 2.90 12.96 14.22
N GLY A 156 1.72 12.44 13.82
CA GLY A 156 0.47 12.53 14.58
C GLY A 156 0.44 11.62 15.81
N ARG A 157 -0.71 11.50 16.41
CA ARG A 157 -0.93 10.67 17.60
C ARG A 157 -1.66 9.36 17.31
N GLU A 158 -2.35 9.29 16.18
CA GLU A 158 -3.17 8.17 15.76
C GLU A 158 -2.61 7.58 14.46
N PRO A 159 -2.84 6.31 14.18
CA PRO A 159 -2.48 5.72 12.90
C PRO A 159 -3.14 6.45 11.73
N ALA A 160 -2.38 6.73 10.68
CA ALA A 160 -2.91 7.23 9.42
C ALA A 160 -3.40 6.06 8.56
N LEU A 161 -4.59 6.18 7.98
CA LEU A 161 -5.20 5.18 7.13
C LEU A 161 -5.18 5.66 5.67
N LEU A 162 -4.56 4.88 4.80
CA LEU A 162 -4.38 5.21 3.39
C LEU A 162 -4.98 4.13 2.48
N LEU A 163 -5.68 4.58 1.45
CA LEU A 163 -6.14 3.74 0.35
C LEU A 163 -5.16 3.88 -0.81
N CYS A 164 -4.77 2.78 -1.43
CA CYS A 164 -3.81 2.79 -2.51
C CYS A 164 -4.24 1.86 -3.66
N VAL A 165 -4.10 2.37 -4.88
CA VAL A 165 -4.08 1.57 -6.10
C VAL A 165 -2.70 1.72 -6.72
N MET A 166 -1.95 0.62 -6.81
CA MET A 166 -0.65 0.55 -7.44
C MET A 166 -0.79 -0.02 -8.85
N VAL A 167 -0.10 0.57 -9.81
CA VAL A 167 -0.02 0.10 -11.20
C VAL A 167 1.44 -0.18 -11.51
N GLY A 168 1.77 -1.44 -11.79
CA GLY A 168 3.12 -1.86 -12.11
C GLY A 168 3.64 -1.22 -13.40
N GLY A 169 4.76 -0.52 -13.32
CA GLY A 169 5.52 -0.01 -14.45
C GLY A 169 6.42 -1.08 -15.09
N GLU A 170 7.01 -0.75 -16.22
CA GLU A 170 8.04 -1.58 -16.88
C GLU A 170 9.41 -1.39 -16.22
#